data_d5b14243760caae0b7bbcad95a845223
#
_entry.id   d5b14243760caae0b7bbcad95a845223
#
_cell.length_a   1.000
_cell.length_b   1.000
_cell.length_c   1.000
_cell.angle_alpha   90.00
_cell.angle_beta   90.00
_cell.angle_gamma   90.00
#
_symmetry.space_group_name_H-M   'P 1'
#
loop_
_entity.id
_entity.type
_entity.pdbx_description
1 polymer ?
#
loop_
_entity_poly.entity_id
_entity_poly.type
_entity_poly.pdbx_seq_one_letter_code
_entity_poly.pdbx_strand_id
1 'polypeptide(L)'
;MLMLLPFALWLRKLGPLHLKRNWPYLLGLIVASLFIWGPMYYAVLKAGVGISMAVSYAGIVMGMFFFGWLFLRERFTRDKFLSAVLGIIGLGLVFSPTMKHLGLLALAAALLSGLATAANMVITKQMPYNATQSTILLWLASIMANALMALVLGEAIPSFNWNMEWFYLFLFAVASVLASWTFITGVKLIEAGVAGILGLLEIVFGVLFGIALFHERPGPIVLIGVVTIIAAAAIPYIKEYYSRRETIASRTDA
;
A
#
# COMPACT_ATOMS: atom_id res chain seq x y z
N MET A 1 -17.66 -10.52 3.62
CA MET A 1 -18.93 -9.87 3.25
C MET A 1 -19.83 -9.58 4.45
N LEU A 2 -20.11 -10.53 5.33
CA LEU A 2 -20.91 -10.30 6.58
C LEU A 2 -20.32 -9.27 7.55
N MET A 3 -19.00 -9.06 7.55
CA MET A 3 -18.34 -8.03 8.37
C MET A 3 -18.55 -6.60 7.87
N LEU A 4 -18.92 -6.41 6.60
CA LEU A 4 -19.31 -5.09 6.09
C LEU A 4 -20.71 -4.70 6.56
N LEU A 5 -21.52 -5.63 7.07
CA LEU A 5 -22.88 -5.35 7.54
C LEU A 5 -22.95 -4.43 8.78
N PRO A 6 -22.19 -4.63 9.89
CA PRO A 6 -22.14 -3.66 10.99
C PRO A 6 -21.51 -2.34 10.54
N PHE A 7 -20.54 -2.40 9.65
CA PHE A 7 -19.93 -1.23 9.00
C PHE A 7 -20.92 -0.54 8.06
N ALA A 8 -21.75 -1.28 7.33
CA ALA A 8 -22.83 -0.75 6.49
C ALA A 8 -23.98 -0.14 7.30
N LEU A 9 -24.28 -0.63 8.50
CA LEU A 9 -25.25 -0.02 9.40
C LEU A 9 -24.73 1.30 9.99
N TRP A 10 -23.43 1.39 10.24
CA TRP A 10 -22.74 2.66 10.53
C TRP A 10 -22.73 3.58 9.28
N LEU A 11 -22.80 3.01 8.07
CA LEU A 11 -22.91 3.66 6.76
C LEU A 11 -24.23 4.43 6.54
N ARG A 12 -25.27 4.25 7.34
CA ARG A 12 -26.49 5.10 7.27
C ARG A 12 -26.19 6.59 7.47
N LYS A 13 -25.01 6.94 7.99
CA LYS A 13 -24.48 8.32 8.07
C LYS A 13 -23.66 8.73 6.83
N LEU A 14 -23.43 7.81 5.88
CA LEU A 14 -22.72 8.12 4.64
C LEU A 14 -23.72 8.73 3.65
N GLY A 15 -23.39 9.90 3.13
CA GLY A 15 -24.15 10.52 2.07
C GLY A 15 -24.27 9.62 0.83
N PRO A 16 -25.12 9.95 -0.14
CA PRO A 16 -25.40 9.10 -1.28
C PRO A 16 -24.14 8.85 -2.10
N LEU A 17 -23.84 7.56 -2.36
CA LEU A 17 -22.82 7.15 -3.30
C LEU A 17 -23.37 7.39 -4.71
N HIS A 18 -22.96 8.47 -5.38
CA HIS A 18 -23.36 8.76 -6.76
C HIS A 18 -22.61 7.85 -7.75
N LEU A 19 -22.82 6.53 -7.65
CA LEU A 19 -22.11 5.50 -8.44
C LEU A 19 -22.24 5.72 -9.94
N LYS A 20 -23.42 6.15 -10.43
CA LYS A 20 -23.64 6.41 -11.87
C LYS A 20 -22.73 7.52 -12.42
N ARG A 21 -22.41 8.56 -11.62
CA ARG A 21 -21.53 9.65 -12.04
C ARG A 21 -20.05 9.27 -11.87
N ASN A 22 -19.74 8.44 -10.90
CA ASN A 22 -18.40 8.11 -10.48
C ASN A 22 -17.96 6.67 -10.88
N TRP A 23 -18.67 6.05 -11.84
CA TRP A 23 -18.37 4.70 -12.33
C TRP A 23 -16.92 4.54 -12.85
N PRO A 24 -16.25 5.57 -13.46
CA PRO A 24 -14.89 5.40 -13.94
C PRO A 24 -13.91 5.08 -12.81
N TYR A 25 -14.11 5.66 -11.61
CA TYR A 25 -13.28 5.33 -10.44
C TYR A 25 -13.45 3.88 -10.03
N LEU A 26 -14.71 3.38 -9.99
CA LEU A 26 -14.98 1.99 -9.63
C LEU A 26 -14.37 1.02 -10.65
N LEU A 27 -14.51 1.30 -11.94
CA LEU A 27 -13.88 0.51 -12.99
C LEU A 27 -12.36 0.52 -12.86
N GLY A 28 -11.75 1.69 -12.63
CA GLY A 28 -10.32 1.83 -12.39
C GLY A 28 -9.84 1.01 -11.19
N LEU A 29 -10.59 1.02 -10.08
CA LEU A 29 -10.31 0.21 -8.90
C LEU A 29 -10.39 -1.30 -9.19
N ILE A 30 -11.40 -1.75 -9.93
CA ILE A 30 -11.55 -3.17 -10.30
C ILE A 30 -10.38 -3.60 -11.18
N VAL A 31 -10.08 -2.84 -12.23
CA VAL A 31 -8.96 -3.13 -13.15
C VAL A 31 -7.64 -3.15 -12.40
N ALA A 32 -7.35 -2.13 -11.58
CA ALA A 32 -6.14 -2.12 -10.78
C ALA A 32 -6.08 -3.34 -9.83
N SER A 33 -7.18 -3.69 -9.17
CA SER A 33 -7.23 -4.83 -8.25
C SER A 33 -6.95 -6.18 -8.94
N LEU A 34 -7.35 -6.37 -10.20
CA LEU A 34 -7.00 -7.56 -10.99
C LEU A 34 -5.47 -7.70 -11.17
N PHE A 35 -4.78 -6.56 -11.38
CA PHE A 35 -3.32 -6.56 -11.55
C PHE A 35 -2.54 -6.51 -10.24
N ILE A 36 -3.20 -6.37 -9.09
CA ILE A 36 -2.54 -6.48 -7.77
C ILE A 36 -2.32 -7.94 -7.41
N TRP A 37 -3.39 -8.71 -7.27
CA TRP A 37 -3.34 -10.02 -6.62
C TRP A 37 -2.80 -11.14 -7.52
N GLY A 38 -3.27 -11.26 -8.75
CA GLY A 38 -2.84 -12.32 -9.68
C GLY A 38 -1.32 -12.30 -9.93
N PRO A 39 -0.77 -11.17 -10.40
CA PRO A 39 0.68 -11.05 -10.59
C PRO A 39 1.47 -11.25 -9.30
N MET A 40 0.96 -10.79 -8.14
CA MET A 40 1.63 -10.99 -6.86
C MET A 40 1.71 -12.45 -6.46
N TYR A 41 0.62 -13.21 -6.58
CA TYR A 41 0.62 -14.65 -6.30
C TYR A 41 1.59 -15.40 -7.21
N TYR A 42 1.60 -15.09 -8.50
CA TYR A 42 2.57 -15.67 -9.42
C TYR A 42 4.01 -15.37 -8.99
N ALA A 43 4.30 -14.12 -8.64
CA ALA A 43 5.63 -13.70 -8.20
C ALA A 43 6.07 -14.45 -6.93
N VAL A 44 5.17 -14.54 -5.93
CA VAL A 44 5.44 -15.24 -4.67
C VAL A 44 5.74 -16.73 -4.90
N LEU A 45 4.98 -17.40 -5.75
CA LEU A 45 5.18 -18.81 -6.08
C LEU A 45 6.51 -19.06 -6.82
N LYS A 46 6.99 -18.11 -7.64
CA LYS A 46 8.19 -18.29 -8.47
C LYS A 46 9.48 -17.72 -7.86
N ALA A 47 9.40 -16.58 -7.17
CA ALA A 47 10.57 -15.91 -6.62
C ALA A 47 10.60 -15.91 -5.07
N GLY A 48 9.54 -16.37 -4.43
CA GLY A 48 9.39 -16.35 -2.96
C GLY A 48 8.86 -15.01 -2.44
N VAL A 49 8.38 -15.03 -1.19
CA VAL A 49 7.69 -13.90 -0.56
C VAL A 49 8.60 -12.67 -0.47
N GLY A 50 9.83 -12.82 0.03
CA GLY A 50 10.72 -11.69 0.29
C GLY A 50 11.05 -10.87 -0.95
N ILE A 51 11.44 -11.53 -2.06
CA ILE A 51 11.77 -10.86 -3.32
C ILE A 51 10.52 -10.19 -3.91
N SER A 52 9.40 -10.92 -3.93
CA SER A 52 8.14 -10.41 -4.49
C SER A 52 7.66 -9.18 -3.74
N MET A 53 7.73 -9.18 -2.41
CA MET A 53 7.40 -8.02 -1.58
C MET A 53 8.37 -6.85 -1.85
N ALA A 54 9.69 -7.09 -1.86
CA ALA A 54 10.67 -6.04 -2.12
C ALA A 54 10.41 -5.33 -3.44
N VAL A 55 10.21 -6.08 -4.52
CA VAL A 55 9.99 -5.53 -5.86
C VAL A 55 8.62 -4.85 -5.95
N SER A 56 7.59 -5.40 -5.32
CA SER A 56 6.26 -4.81 -5.29
C SER A 56 6.27 -3.47 -4.53
N TYR A 57 6.89 -3.39 -3.35
CA TYR A 57 7.00 -2.11 -2.62
C TYR A 57 7.83 -1.07 -3.37
N ALA A 58 8.90 -1.47 -4.07
CA ALA A 58 9.61 -0.56 -4.96
C ALA A 58 8.67 -0.05 -6.07
N GLY A 59 7.85 -0.92 -6.64
CA GLY A 59 6.82 -0.56 -7.61
C GLY A 59 5.76 0.38 -7.03
N ILE A 60 5.33 0.17 -5.78
CA ILE A 60 4.40 1.09 -5.09
C ILE A 60 5.03 2.48 -4.97
N VAL A 61 6.25 2.60 -4.46
CA VAL A 61 6.93 3.89 -4.31
C VAL A 61 7.06 4.59 -5.65
N MET A 62 7.61 3.91 -6.65
CA MET A 62 7.75 4.49 -8.00
C MET A 62 6.41 4.89 -8.61
N GLY A 63 5.40 4.02 -8.49
CA GLY A 63 4.06 4.25 -9.00
C GLY A 63 3.35 5.42 -8.31
N MET A 64 3.49 5.56 -6.99
CA MET A 64 2.89 6.67 -6.24
C MET A 64 3.48 8.02 -6.70
N PHE A 65 4.77 8.10 -6.96
CA PHE A 65 5.38 9.29 -7.55
C PHE A 65 4.92 9.52 -8.99
N PHE A 66 4.95 8.49 -9.83
CA PHE A 66 4.60 8.59 -11.24
C PHE A 66 3.11 8.98 -11.41
N PHE A 67 2.20 8.28 -10.78
CA PHE A 67 0.76 8.56 -10.87
C PHE A 67 0.37 9.83 -10.11
N GLY A 68 1.06 10.16 -8.99
CA GLY A 68 0.90 11.42 -8.28
C GLY A 68 1.25 12.62 -9.15
N TRP A 69 2.37 12.55 -9.86
CA TRP A 69 2.74 13.57 -10.84
C TRP A 69 1.74 13.63 -12.01
N LEU A 70 1.38 12.48 -12.59
CA LEU A 70 0.54 12.42 -13.79
C LEU A 70 -0.91 12.85 -13.54
N PHE A 71 -1.55 12.36 -12.48
CA PHE A 71 -2.98 12.53 -12.23
C PHE A 71 -3.30 13.58 -11.17
N LEU A 72 -2.41 13.79 -10.19
CA LEU A 72 -2.62 14.75 -9.09
C LEU A 72 -1.84 16.06 -9.29
N ARG A 73 -0.98 16.14 -10.33
CA ARG A 73 -0.09 17.25 -10.61
C ARG A 73 0.83 17.59 -9.44
N GLU A 74 1.21 16.59 -8.65
CA GLU A 74 2.13 16.74 -7.54
C GLU A 74 3.54 17.04 -8.02
N ARG A 75 4.26 17.93 -7.32
CA ARG A 75 5.61 18.33 -7.72
C ARG A 75 6.63 17.29 -7.27
N PHE A 76 7.48 16.87 -8.21
CA PHE A 76 8.60 15.97 -7.95
C PHE A 76 9.83 16.77 -7.55
N THR A 77 10.11 16.86 -6.25
CA THR A 77 11.28 17.61 -5.74
C THR A 77 12.48 16.70 -5.56
N ARG A 78 13.70 17.29 -5.53
CA ARG A 78 14.95 16.51 -5.33
C ARG A 78 14.94 15.72 -4.03
N ASP A 79 14.38 16.27 -2.96
CA ASP A 79 14.32 15.62 -1.65
C ASP A 79 13.41 14.39 -1.66
N LYS A 80 12.26 14.49 -2.32
CA LYS A 80 11.35 13.36 -2.52
C LYS A 80 12.00 12.27 -3.37
N PHE A 81 12.76 12.64 -4.39
CA PHE A 81 13.55 11.69 -5.19
C PHE A 81 14.59 10.98 -4.34
N LEU A 82 15.38 11.73 -3.57
CA LEU A 82 16.38 11.17 -2.67
C LEU A 82 15.76 10.22 -1.65
N SER A 83 14.63 10.64 -1.06
CA SER A 83 13.86 9.83 -0.13
C SER A 83 13.36 8.52 -0.77
N ALA A 84 12.83 8.57 -2.00
CA ALA A 84 12.40 7.38 -2.73
C ALA A 84 13.56 6.42 -3.00
N VAL A 85 14.70 6.94 -3.48
CA VAL A 85 15.92 6.14 -3.75
C VAL A 85 16.42 5.49 -2.46
N LEU A 86 16.54 6.23 -1.37
CA LEU A 86 16.95 5.67 -0.07
C LEU A 86 15.95 4.62 0.44
N GLY A 87 14.65 4.86 0.29
CA GLY A 87 13.62 3.89 0.65
C GLY A 87 13.77 2.57 -0.11
N ILE A 88 14.00 2.64 -1.43
CA ILE A 88 14.21 1.46 -2.29
C ILE A 88 15.53 0.74 -1.93
N ILE A 89 16.60 1.49 -1.64
CA ILE A 89 17.86 0.90 -1.16
C ILE A 89 17.64 0.17 0.17
N GLY A 90 16.99 0.82 1.13
CA GLY A 90 16.67 0.22 2.43
C GLY A 90 15.84 -1.05 2.29
N LEU A 91 14.86 -1.03 1.39
CA LEU A 91 14.04 -2.20 1.04
C LEU A 91 14.89 -3.35 0.48
N GLY A 92 15.80 -3.05 -0.45
CA GLY A 92 16.76 -4.02 -0.99
C GLY A 92 17.66 -4.64 0.10
N LEU A 93 18.10 -3.84 1.07
CA LEU A 93 18.90 -4.32 2.20
C LEU A 93 18.10 -5.24 3.13
N VAL A 94 16.84 -4.88 3.47
CA VAL A 94 15.98 -5.71 4.32
C VAL A 94 15.73 -7.07 3.71
N PHE A 95 15.46 -7.14 2.40
CA PHE A 95 15.16 -8.40 1.73
C PHE A 95 16.38 -9.10 1.10
N SER A 96 17.59 -8.50 1.16
CA SER A 96 18.81 -9.07 0.59
C SER A 96 19.10 -10.52 0.99
N PRO A 97 18.82 -11.00 2.24
CA PRO A 97 19.09 -12.37 2.60
C PRO A 97 18.20 -13.39 1.87
N THR A 98 17.06 -12.95 1.33
CA THR A 98 16.10 -13.82 0.65
C THR A 98 16.25 -13.84 -0.87
N MET A 99 17.16 -13.01 -1.44
CA MET A 99 17.35 -12.85 -2.87
C MET A 99 18.19 -13.98 -3.47
N LYS A 100 17.61 -15.18 -3.60
CA LYS A 100 18.35 -16.37 -4.12
C LYS A 100 18.04 -16.74 -5.57
N HIS A 101 16.86 -16.43 -6.09
CA HIS A 101 16.45 -16.79 -7.46
C HIS A 101 15.66 -15.64 -8.12
N LEU A 102 16.23 -15.06 -9.14
CA LEU A 102 15.68 -13.90 -9.86
C LEU A 102 15.11 -14.34 -11.21
N GLY A 103 13.88 -14.81 -11.25
CA GLY A 103 13.17 -15.01 -12.52
C GLY A 103 12.63 -13.69 -13.05
N LEU A 104 13.05 -13.25 -14.23
CA LEU A 104 12.66 -11.96 -14.81
C LEU A 104 11.13 -11.77 -14.87
N LEU A 105 10.38 -12.81 -15.24
CA LEU A 105 8.92 -12.77 -15.32
C LEU A 105 8.28 -12.60 -13.92
N ALA A 106 8.84 -13.24 -12.89
CA ALA A 106 8.36 -13.09 -11.52
C ALA A 106 8.63 -11.67 -10.98
N LEU A 107 9.80 -11.10 -11.30
CA LEU A 107 10.12 -9.72 -10.94
C LEU A 107 9.19 -8.72 -11.66
N ALA A 108 8.93 -8.93 -12.96
CA ALA A 108 8.01 -8.11 -13.72
C ALA A 108 6.58 -8.19 -13.15
N ALA A 109 6.13 -9.37 -12.74
CA ALA A 109 4.83 -9.58 -12.12
C ALA A 109 4.73 -8.87 -10.75
N ALA A 110 5.78 -8.96 -9.91
CA ALA A 110 5.84 -8.24 -8.64
C ALA A 110 5.82 -6.71 -8.83
N LEU A 111 6.58 -6.21 -9.80
CA LEU A 111 6.62 -4.79 -10.14
C LEU A 111 5.24 -4.31 -10.64
N LEU A 112 4.60 -5.09 -11.52
CA LEU A 112 3.25 -4.80 -12.02
C LEU A 112 2.24 -4.73 -10.89
N SER A 113 2.30 -5.66 -9.94
CA SER A 113 1.46 -5.65 -8.73
C SER A 113 1.66 -4.38 -7.91
N GLY A 114 2.91 -3.96 -7.71
CA GLY A 114 3.23 -2.72 -7.00
C GLY A 114 2.72 -1.46 -7.70
N LEU A 115 2.92 -1.37 -9.02
CA LEU A 115 2.39 -0.27 -9.83
C LEU A 115 0.85 -0.23 -9.80
N ALA A 116 0.20 -1.38 -9.90
CA ALA A 116 -1.25 -1.49 -9.80
C ALA A 116 -1.77 -1.06 -8.42
N THR A 117 -1.06 -1.41 -7.34
CA THR A 117 -1.37 -0.95 -5.98
C THR A 117 -1.26 0.57 -5.88
N ALA A 118 -0.21 1.17 -6.43
CA ALA A 118 -0.06 2.62 -6.48
C ALA A 118 -1.18 3.30 -7.28
N ALA A 119 -1.56 2.75 -8.44
CA ALA A 119 -2.68 3.25 -9.23
C ALA A 119 -3.98 3.19 -8.42
N ASN A 120 -4.25 2.08 -7.73
CA ASN A 120 -5.42 1.91 -6.88
C ASN A 120 -5.46 2.97 -5.76
N MET A 121 -4.33 3.26 -5.13
CA MET A 121 -4.22 4.28 -4.09
C MET A 121 -4.43 5.71 -4.62
N VAL A 122 -3.86 6.04 -5.78
CA VAL A 122 -4.04 7.35 -6.42
C VAL A 122 -5.50 7.53 -6.87
N ILE A 123 -6.14 6.51 -7.46
CA ILE A 123 -7.57 6.54 -7.77
C ILE A 123 -8.39 6.80 -6.50
N THR A 124 -8.11 6.08 -5.43
CA THR A 124 -8.79 6.24 -4.13
C THR A 124 -8.61 7.65 -3.55
N LYS A 125 -7.43 8.24 -3.71
CA LYS A 125 -7.15 9.62 -3.30
C LYS A 125 -7.95 10.64 -4.10
N GLN A 126 -8.13 10.44 -5.40
CA GLN A 126 -8.90 11.33 -6.29
C GLN A 126 -10.42 11.24 -6.09
N MET A 127 -10.90 10.15 -5.53
CA MET A 127 -12.34 9.94 -5.37
C MET A 127 -12.98 11.06 -4.54
N PRO A 128 -14.12 11.64 -5.00
CA PRO A 128 -14.84 12.69 -4.29
C PRO A 128 -15.66 12.13 -3.13
N TYR A 129 -15.07 11.23 -2.36
CA TYR A 129 -15.66 10.53 -1.24
C TYR A 129 -14.81 10.69 0.01
N ASN A 130 -15.42 10.57 1.18
CA ASN A 130 -14.67 10.50 2.43
C ASN A 130 -13.87 9.18 2.53
N ALA A 131 -12.94 9.09 3.49
CA ALA A 131 -12.08 7.91 3.63
C ALA A 131 -12.88 6.62 3.79
N THR A 132 -13.97 6.65 4.55
CA THR A 132 -14.82 5.48 4.81
C THR A 132 -15.50 4.99 3.53
N GLN A 133 -16.12 5.89 2.76
CA GLN A 133 -16.74 5.57 1.47
C GLN A 133 -15.71 5.01 0.48
N SER A 134 -14.52 5.64 0.42
CA SER A 134 -13.42 5.21 -0.44
C SER A 134 -12.92 3.81 -0.06
N THR A 135 -12.79 3.51 1.23
CA THR A 135 -12.40 2.18 1.74
C THR A 135 -13.40 1.12 1.32
N ILE A 136 -14.70 1.40 1.45
CA ILE A 136 -15.75 0.46 1.06
C ILE A 136 -15.70 0.17 -0.44
N LEU A 137 -15.60 1.22 -1.27
CA LEU A 137 -15.52 1.06 -2.71
C LEU A 137 -14.27 0.29 -3.13
N LEU A 138 -13.13 0.56 -2.48
CA LEU A 138 -11.89 -0.18 -2.68
C LEU A 138 -12.08 -1.69 -2.40
N TRP A 139 -12.67 -2.04 -1.26
CA TRP A 139 -12.87 -3.44 -0.89
C TRP A 139 -13.92 -4.13 -1.76
N LEU A 140 -15.00 -3.43 -2.14
CA LEU A 140 -15.99 -3.96 -3.09
C LEU A 140 -15.34 -4.24 -4.46
N ALA A 141 -14.56 -3.30 -4.97
CA ALA A 141 -13.83 -3.48 -6.23
C ALA A 141 -12.85 -4.66 -6.15
N SER A 142 -12.10 -4.79 -5.03
CA SER A 142 -11.19 -5.90 -4.80
C SER A 142 -11.92 -7.26 -4.72
N ILE A 143 -13.07 -7.31 -4.06
CA ILE A 143 -13.91 -8.53 -4.01
C ILE A 143 -14.38 -8.91 -5.42
N MET A 144 -14.88 -7.95 -6.20
CA MET A 144 -15.32 -8.19 -7.58
C MET A 144 -14.17 -8.68 -8.46
N ALA A 145 -12.99 -8.05 -8.36
CA ALA A 145 -11.80 -8.43 -9.11
C ALA A 145 -11.33 -9.86 -8.77
N ASN A 146 -11.23 -10.17 -7.47
CA ASN A 146 -10.80 -11.51 -7.02
C ASN A 146 -11.86 -12.59 -7.35
N ALA A 147 -13.15 -12.28 -7.23
CA ALA A 147 -14.21 -13.21 -7.63
C ALA A 147 -14.16 -13.52 -9.12
N LEU A 148 -13.94 -12.49 -9.96
CA LEU A 148 -13.77 -12.68 -11.40
C LEU A 148 -12.54 -13.55 -11.71
N MET A 149 -11.43 -13.29 -11.04
CA MET A 149 -10.19 -14.08 -11.20
C MET A 149 -10.41 -15.53 -10.79
N ALA A 150 -11.05 -15.79 -9.65
CA ALA A 150 -11.35 -17.15 -9.19
C ALA A 150 -12.25 -17.91 -10.18
N LEU A 151 -13.25 -17.24 -10.75
CA LEU A 151 -14.10 -17.82 -11.78
C LEU A 151 -13.32 -18.18 -13.06
N VAL A 152 -12.44 -17.27 -13.52
CA VAL A 152 -11.62 -17.50 -14.71
C VAL A 152 -10.61 -18.63 -14.51
N LEU A 153 -10.03 -18.73 -13.32
CA LEU A 153 -9.06 -19.78 -12.97
C LEU A 153 -9.72 -21.11 -12.57
N GLY A 154 -11.04 -21.15 -12.43
CA GLY A 154 -11.76 -22.35 -12.00
C GLY A 154 -11.47 -22.76 -10.57
N GLU A 155 -11.16 -21.78 -9.70
CA GLU A 155 -10.85 -22.05 -8.30
C GLU A 155 -12.12 -22.48 -7.54
N ALA A 156 -12.01 -23.54 -6.74
CA ALA A 156 -13.09 -23.97 -5.87
C ALA A 156 -13.23 -23.03 -4.68
N ILE A 157 -14.48 -22.68 -4.35
CA ILE A 157 -14.76 -21.93 -3.13
C ILE A 157 -14.46 -22.84 -1.93
N PRO A 158 -13.56 -22.47 -1.00
CA PRO A 158 -13.25 -23.28 0.15
C PRO A 158 -14.47 -23.45 1.05
N SER A 159 -14.69 -24.68 1.55
CA SER A 159 -15.76 -24.96 2.50
C SER A 159 -15.53 -24.18 3.80
N PHE A 160 -16.59 -23.55 4.31
CA PHE A 160 -16.52 -22.85 5.59
C PHE A 160 -16.59 -23.87 6.73
N ASN A 161 -15.59 -23.88 7.58
CA ASN A 161 -15.55 -24.67 8.82
C ASN A 161 -15.13 -23.78 9.99
N TRP A 162 -15.84 -23.89 11.14
CA TRP A 162 -15.42 -23.18 12.34
C TRP A 162 -14.16 -23.85 12.92
N ASN A 163 -12.98 -23.44 12.43
CA ASN A 163 -11.68 -23.84 12.94
C ASN A 163 -10.80 -22.60 13.20
N MET A 164 -9.62 -22.82 13.79
CA MET A 164 -8.68 -21.74 14.11
C MET A 164 -8.19 -20.99 12.86
N GLU A 165 -8.13 -21.63 11.70
CA GLU A 165 -7.73 -21.01 10.43
C GLU A 165 -8.74 -19.94 10.02
N TRP A 166 -10.05 -20.24 10.07
CA TRP A 166 -11.10 -19.26 9.79
C TRP A 166 -11.14 -18.13 10.80
N PHE A 167 -10.83 -18.41 12.08
CA PHE A 167 -10.71 -17.38 13.10
C PHE A 167 -9.56 -16.42 12.81
N TYR A 168 -8.38 -16.92 12.43
CA TYR A 168 -7.26 -16.05 12.04
C TYR A 168 -7.55 -15.28 10.76
N LEU A 169 -8.20 -15.88 9.76
CA LEU A 169 -8.64 -15.17 8.55
C LEU A 169 -9.62 -14.03 8.90
N PHE A 170 -10.51 -14.26 9.86
CA PHE A 170 -11.42 -13.23 10.36
C PHE A 170 -10.64 -12.06 10.99
N LEU A 171 -9.73 -12.34 11.91
CA LEU A 171 -8.89 -11.31 12.53
C LEU A 171 -8.08 -10.52 11.49
N PHE A 172 -7.48 -11.23 10.53
CA PHE A 172 -6.75 -10.63 9.43
C PHE A 172 -7.64 -9.70 8.59
N ALA A 173 -8.86 -10.12 8.26
CA ALA A 173 -9.80 -9.30 7.51
C ALA A 173 -10.19 -8.03 8.26
N VAL A 174 -10.47 -8.12 9.57
CA VAL A 174 -10.76 -6.94 10.41
C VAL A 174 -9.56 -5.99 10.45
N ALA A 175 -8.37 -6.51 10.73
CA ALA A 175 -7.14 -5.72 10.76
C ALA A 175 -6.87 -5.03 9.41
N SER A 176 -7.07 -5.75 8.29
CA SER A 176 -6.86 -5.23 6.94
C SER A 176 -7.83 -4.09 6.59
N VAL A 177 -9.10 -4.20 6.98
CA VAL A 177 -10.09 -3.12 6.77
C VAL A 177 -9.72 -1.88 7.59
N LEU A 178 -9.33 -2.05 8.86
CA LEU A 178 -8.92 -0.94 9.73
C LEU A 178 -7.64 -0.28 9.21
N ALA A 179 -6.64 -1.07 8.81
CA ALA A 179 -5.40 -0.59 8.22
C ALA A 179 -5.66 0.21 6.94
N SER A 180 -6.49 -0.33 6.03
CA SER A 180 -6.86 0.34 4.79
C SER A 180 -7.59 1.66 5.04
N TRP A 181 -8.53 1.68 5.99
CA TRP A 181 -9.25 2.90 6.36
C TRP A 181 -8.32 3.98 6.92
N THR A 182 -7.41 3.60 7.82
CA THR A 182 -6.42 4.51 8.40
C THR A 182 -5.47 5.03 7.32
N PHE A 183 -4.96 4.13 6.47
CA PHE A 183 -4.07 4.48 5.38
C PHE A 183 -4.73 5.44 4.37
N ILE A 184 -5.95 5.14 3.92
CA ILE A 184 -6.71 6.01 3.00
C ILE A 184 -6.98 7.37 3.62
N THR A 185 -7.28 7.42 4.93
CA THR A 185 -7.44 8.70 5.64
C THR A 185 -6.17 9.52 5.56
N GLY A 186 -5.00 8.91 5.82
CA GLY A 186 -3.70 9.57 5.70
C GLY A 186 -3.36 9.99 4.28
N VAL A 187 -3.53 9.11 3.29
CA VAL A 187 -3.22 9.39 1.87
C VAL A 187 -4.00 10.57 1.32
N LYS A 188 -5.24 10.80 1.79
CA LYS A 188 -6.04 11.96 1.39
C LYS A 188 -5.51 13.30 1.93
N LEU A 189 -4.67 13.27 2.96
CA LEU A 189 -4.14 14.47 3.63
C LEU A 189 -2.72 14.86 3.17
N ILE A 190 -1.97 13.92 2.59
CA ILE A 190 -0.56 14.12 2.19
C ILE A 190 -0.39 13.82 0.71
N GLU A 191 0.74 14.24 0.12
CA GLU A 191 1.07 13.91 -1.27
C GLU A 191 1.24 12.40 -1.48
N ALA A 192 0.85 11.90 -2.66
CA ALA A 192 0.89 10.48 -2.99
C ALA A 192 2.31 9.91 -2.89
N GLY A 193 3.30 10.60 -3.44
CA GLY A 193 4.70 10.17 -3.37
C GLY A 193 5.20 10.03 -1.92
N VAL A 194 4.85 10.96 -1.03
CA VAL A 194 5.19 10.90 0.40
C VAL A 194 4.47 9.73 1.07
N ALA A 195 3.19 9.50 0.73
CA ALA A 195 2.44 8.36 1.24
C ALA A 195 3.07 7.02 0.85
N GLY A 196 3.61 6.91 -0.38
CA GLY A 196 4.33 5.73 -0.84
C GLY A 196 5.58 5.44 0.00
N ILE A 197 6.36 6.48 0.33
CA ILE A 197 7.54 6.32 1.20
C ILE A 197 7.14 5.92 2.62
N LEU A 198 6.10 6.57 3.18
CA LEU A 198 5.58 6.21 4.51
C LEU A 198 5.04 4.78 4.56
N GLY A 199 4.49 4.29 3.46
CA GLY A 199 4.06 2.90 3.32
C GLY A 199 5.20 1.91 3.58
N LEU A 200 6.47 2.27 3.32
CA LEU A 200 7.63 1.42 3.63
C LEU A 200 7.82 1.19 5.14
N LEU A 201 7.26 2.04 6.01
CA LEU A 201 7.29 1.81 7.46
C LEU A 201 6.55 0.52 7.86
N GLU A 202 5.65 0.02 7.03
CA GLU A 202 5.03 -1.29 7.23
C GLU A 202 6.09 -2.40 7.31
N ILE A 203 7.13 -2.33 6.48
CA ILE A 203 8.27 -3.27 6.52
C ILE A 203 9.04 -3.14 7.83
N VAL A 204 9.26 -1.91 8.29
CA VAL A 204 9.94 -1.64 9.58
C VAL A 204 9.15 -2.27 10.73
N PHE A 205 7.83 -2.04 10.77
CA PHE A 205 6.97 -2.65 11.79
C PHE A 205 6.93 -4.17 11.66
N GLY A 206 6.94 -4.72 10.43
CA GLY A 206 7.03 -6.15 10.19
C GLY A 206 8.28 -6.76 10.83
N VAL A 207 9.45 -6.15 10.64
CA VAL A 207 10.70 -6.59 11.28
C VAL A 207 10.62 -6.47 12.80
N LEU A 208 10.08 -5.36 13.34
CA LEU A 208 9.91 -5.17 14.78
C LEU A 208 8.99 -6.21 15.41
N PHE A 209 7.87 -6.54 14.75
CA PHE A 209 6.97 -7.60 15.21
C PHE A 209 7.60 -9.00 15.09
N GLY A 210 8.41 -9.25 14.05
CA GLY A 210 9.22 -10.47 13.94
C GLY A 210 10.12 -10.68 15.15
N ILE A 211 10.84 -9.62 15.56
CA ILE A 211 11.68 -9.63 16.76
C ILE A 211 10.84 -9.84 18.04
N ALA A 212 9.78 -9.05 18.20
CA ALA A 212 9.04 -8.99 19.47
C ALA A 212 8.15 -10.21 19.71
N LEU A 213 7.48 -10.74 18.67
CA LEU A 213 6.49 -11.80 18.79
C LEU A 213 7.05 -13.19 18.43
N PHE A 214 7.97 -13.24 17.45
CA PHE A 214 8.53 -14.50 16.95
C PHE A 214 9.97 -14.72 17.38
N HIS A 215 10.55 -13.81 18.16
CA HIS A 215 11.94 -13.88 18.66
C HIS A 215 12.96 -14.01 17.52
N GLU A 216 12.63 -13.46 16.34
CA GLU A 216 13.54 -13.44 15.19
C GLU A 216 14.80 -12.63 15.51
N ARG A 217 15.92 -13.04 14.93
CA ARG A 217 17.21 -12.34 15.05
C ARG A 217 17.67 -11.84 13.68
N PRO A 218 17.18 -10.68 13.23
CA PRO A 218 17.58 -10.13 11.93
C PRO A 218 19.09 -9.86 11.93
N GLY A 219 19.73 -10.17 10.81
CA GLY A 219 21.16 -9.87 10.62
C GLY A 219 21.42 -8.37 10.52
N PRO A 220 22.68 -7.92 10.69
CA PRO A 220 23.05 -6.50 10.68
C PRO A 220 22.60 -5.76 9.41
N ILE A 221 22.64 -6.42 8.25
CA ILE A 221 22.24 -5.83 6.98
C ILE A 221 20.75 -5.49 6.95
N VAL A 222 19.90 -6.32 7.57
CA VAL A 222 18.45 -6.05 7.70
C VAL A 222 18.22 -4.84 8.58
N LEU A 223 18.95 -4.72 9.70
CA LEU A 223 18.84 -3.57 10.61
C LEU A 223 19.30 -2.27 9.94
N ILE A 224 20.39 -2.31 9.15
CA ILE A 224 20.80 -1.15 8.33
C ILE A 224 19.69 -0.77 7.35
N GLY A 225 19.06 -1.73 6.69
CA GLY A 225 17.93 -1.49 5.80
C GLY A 225 16.74 -0.82 6.50
N VAL A 226 16.39 -1.29 7.70
CA VAL A 226 15.34 -0.68 8.53
C VAL A 226 15.67 0.78 8.86
N VAL A 227 16.90 1.07 9.32
CA VAL A 227 17.34 2.45 9.61
C VAL A 227 17.29 3.32 8.34
N THR A 228 17.69 2.77 7.20
CA THR A 228 17.65 3.48 5.91
C THR A 228 16.21 3.82 5.49
N ILE A 229 15.24 2.92 5.70
CA ILE A 229 13.81 3.19 5.43
C ILE A 229 13.29 4.30 6.37
N ILE A 230 13.64 4.25 7.65
CA ILE A 230 13.23 5.28 8.62
C ILE A 230 13.80 6.64 8.22
N ALA A 231 15.09 6.69 7.85
CA ALA A 231 15.72 7.92 7.38
C ALA A 231 15.03 8.45 6.10
N ALA A 232 14.73 7.57 5.13
CA ALA A 232 13.98 7.94 3.93
C ALA A 232 12.61 8.55 4.26
N ALA A 233 11.88 7.97 5.19
CA ALA A 233 10.57 8.47 5.60
C ALA A 233 10.66 9.84 6.32
N ALA A 234 11.75 10.11 7.02
CA ALA A 234 11.93 11.36 7.77
C ALA A 234 12.29 12.58 6.89
N ILE A 235 12.99 12.38 5.77
CA ILE A 235 13.50 13.47 4.90
C ILE A 235 12.43 14.50 4.50
N PRO A 236 11.25 14.13 3.97
CA PRO A 236 10.23 15.09 3.55
C PRO A 236 9.74 15.98 4.69
N TYR A 237 9.61 15.42 5.90
CA TYR A 237 9.10 16.14 7.08
C TYR A 237 10.12 17.08 7.70
N ILE A 238 11.38 16.66 7.78
CA ILE A 238 12.47 17.49 8.30
C ILE A 238 12.56 18.79 7.50
N LYS A 239 12.51 18.68 6.17
CA LYS A 239 12.60 19.86 5.31
C LYS A 239 11.38 20.77 5.44
N GLU A 240 10.17 20.22 5.46
CA GLU A 240 8.96 21.00 5.66
C GLU A 240 8.98 21.76 6.99
N TYR A 241 9.48 21.11 8.05
CA TYR A 241 9.63 21.74 9.37
C TYR A 241 10.57 22.94 9.34
N TYR A 242 11.74 22.82 8.71
CA TYR A 242 12.68 23.95 8.59
C TYR A 242 12.15 25.07 7.71
N SER A 243 11.53 24.76 6.58
CA SER A 243 10.93 25.75 5.69
C SER A 243 9.81 26.55 6.38
N ARG A 244 8.98 25.90 7.19
CA ARG A 244 7.94 26.60 7.98
C ARG A 244 8.54 27.52 9.04
N ARG A 245 9.63 27.11 9.72
CA ARG A 245 10.32 27.94 10.70
C ARG A 245 10.91 29.21 10.07
N GLU A 246 11.56 29.10 8.93
CA GLU A 246 12.11 30.24 8.21
C GLU A 246 11.01 31.25 7.80
N THR A 247 9.86 30.74 7.34
CA THR A 247 8.71 31.58 6.96
C THR A 247 8.10 32.29 8.18
N ILE A 248 8.08 31.66 9.35
CA ILE A 248 7.57 32.29 10.58
C ILE A 248 8.57 33.35 11.08
N ALA A 249 9.87 33.04 11.10
CA ALA A 249 10.92 33.98 11.52
C ALA A 249 10.92 35.22 10.67
N SER A 250 10.83 35.08 9.33
CA SER A 250 10.77 36.26 8.41
C SER A 250 9.52 37.11 8.56
N ARG A 251 8.43 36.59 9.15
CA ARG A 251 7.20 37.41 9.43
C ARG A 251 7.22 38.12 10.78
N THR A 252 8.08 37.63 11.73
CA THR A 252 8.25 38.30 13.04
C THR A 252 9.25 39.45 12.98
N ASP A 253 10.11 39.46 11.96
CA ASP A 253 11.14 40.51 11.76
C ASP A 253 10.68 41.65 10.81
N ALA A 254 9.43 41.56 10.29
CA ALA A 254 8.81 42.58 9.41
C ALA A 254 7.65 43.32 10.10
#